data_10ff284aef91b041b8b4dd59ab227ba4
#
_entry.id   10ff284aef91b041b8b4dd59ab227ba4
#
_cell.length_a   1.000
_cell.length_b   1.000
_cell.length_c   1.000
_cell.angle_alpha   90.00
_cell.angle_beta   90.00
_cell.angle_gamma   90.00
#
_symmetry.space_group_name_H-M   'P 1'
#
loop_
_entity.id
_entity.type
_entity.pdbx_description
1 polymer ?
#
loop_
_entity_poly.entity_id
_entity_poly.type
_entity_poly.pdbx_seq_one_letter_code
_entity_poly.pdbx_strand_id
1 'polypeptide(L)' 'MVKKITISDVAKHAGVSKSTVSQYLNGRYEYMSEHTRKKIELTIKELNYRPNVV' A
#
# COMPACT_ATOMS: atom_id res chain seq x y z
N MET A 1 1.13 14.37 -18.47
CA MET A 1 2.29 14.00 -17.64
C MET A 1 1.94 12.87 -16.69
N VAL A 2 2.68 11.80 -16.74
CA VAL A 2 2.38 10.64 -15.90
C VAL A 2 2.96 10.83 -14.51
N LYS A 3 2.09 10.84 -13.52
CA LYS A 3 2.53 10.94 -12.14
C LYS A 3 2.85 9.56 -11.60
N LYS A 4 4.07 9.39 -11.12
CA LYS A 4 4.47 8.12 -10.55
C LYS A 4 3.94 7.98 -9.13
N ILE A 5 3.20 6.92 -8.88
CA ILE A 5 2.69 6.64 -7.56
C ILE A 5 3.78 5.94 -6.73
N THR A 6 4.00 6.44 -5.53
CA THR A 6 5.01 5.88 -4.63
C THR A 6 4.34 5.26 -3.42
N ILE A 7 5.14 4.55 -2.62
CA ILE A 7 4.63 3.95 -1.39
C ILE A 7 4.11 5.01 -0.43
N SER A 8 4.70 6.20 -0.47
CA SER A 8 4.21 7.35 0.32
C SER A 8 2.80 7.72 -0.06
N ASP A 9 2.52 7.73 -1.36
CA ASP A 9 1.18 8.06 -1.85
C ASP A 9 0.16 7.04 -1.39
N VAL A 10 0.53 5.77 -1.46
CA VAL A 10 -0.35 4.69 -1.01
C VAL A 10 -0.63 4.81 0.47
N ALA A 11 0.41 5.02 1.27
CA ALA A 11 0.27 5.14 2.72
C ALA A 11 -0.62 6.33 3.10
N LYS A 12 -0.39 7.45 2.46
CA LYS A 12 -1.16 8.65 2.72
C LYS A 12 -2.63 8.47 2.35
N HIS A 13 -2.87 7.88 1.20
CA HIS A 13 -4.24 7.67 0.71
C HIS A 13 -4.98 6.65 1.58
N ALA A 14 -4.30 5.61 2.01
CA ALA A 14 -4.90 4.58 2.85
C ALA A 14 -5.01 5.01 4.32
N GLY A 15 -4.31 6.07 4.70
CA GLY A 15 -4.32 6.54 6.07
C GLY A 15 -3.50 5.67 7.01
N VAL A 16 -2.42 5.10 6.51
CA VAL A 16 -1.52 4.26 7.30
C VAL A 16 -0.08 4.73 7.11
N SER A 17 0.84 4.16 7.86
CA SER A 17 2.25 4.51 7.73
C SER A 17 2.88 3.78 6.55
N LYS A 18 3.99 4.32 6.06
CA LYS A 18 4.76 3.67 5.01
C LYS A 18 5.21 2.28 5.44
N SER A 19 5.57 2.14 6.70
CA SER A 19 5.99 0.86 7.25
C SER A 19 4.88 -0.18 7.11
N THR A 20 3.65 0.23 7.37
CA THR A 20 2.50 -0.67 7.25
C THR A 20 2.31 -1.11 5.80
N VAL A 21 2.42 -0.20 4.86
CA VAL A 21 2.31 -0.54 3.44
C VAL A 21 3.44 -1.48 3.04
N SER A 22 4.65 -1.21 3.52
CA SER A 22 5.81 -2.06 3.24
C SER A 22 5.58 -3.48 3.76
N GLN A 23 5.04 -3.60 4.96
CA GLN A 23 4.72 -4.90 5.52
C GLN A 23 3.70 -5.65 4.66
N TYR A 24 2.70 -4.94 4.18
CA TYR A 24 1.70 -5.53 3.31
C TYR A 24 2.34 -6.07 2.04
N LEU A 25 3.21 -5.28 1.43
CA LEU A 25 3.87 -5.67 0.18
C LEU A 25 4.82 -6.84 0.37
N ASN A 26 5.34 -7.02 1.58
CA ASN A 26 6.20 -8.14 1.92
C ASN A 26 5.45 -9.36 2.43
N GLY A 27 4.12 -9.29 2.44
CA GLY A 27 3.31 -10.40 2.89
C GLY A 27 3.24 -10.58 4.39
N ARG A 28 3.63 -9.56 5.15
CA ARG A 28 3.62 -9.63 6.60
C ARG A 28 2.31 -9.10 7.15
N TYR A 29 1.27 -9.88 6.98
CA TYR A 29 -0.08 -9.46 7.38
C TYR A 29 -0.36 -9.64 8.87
N GLU A 30 0.51 -10.34 9.58
CA GLU A 30 0.31 -10.61 11.00
C GLU A 30 0.37 -9.36 11.89
N TYR A 31 0.97 -8.30 11.38
CA TYR A 31 1.09 -7.05 12.14
C TYR A 31 -0.01 -6.07 11.82
N MET A 32 -0.96 -6.45 11.01
CA MET A 32 -2.05 -5.56 10.64
C MET A 32 -3.37 -6.31 10.67
N SER A 33 -4.43 -5.58 10.97
CA SER A 33 -5.76 -6.16 10.98
C SER A 33 -6.24 -6.39 9.56
N GLU A 34 -7.25 -7.24 9.43
CA GLU A 34 -7.87 -7.49 8.14
C GLU A 34 -8.41 -6.21 7.53
N HIS A 35 -8.95 -5.33 8.37
CA HIS A 35 -9.47 -4.05 7.93
C HIS A 35 -8.37 -3.19 7.30
N THR A 36 -7.22 -3.12 7.95
CA THR A 36 -6.08 -2.35 7.45
C THR A 36 -5.57 -2.94 6.14
N ARG A 37 -5.46 -4.25 6.09
CA ARG A 37 -5.00 -4.94 4.90
C ARG A 37 -5.91 -4.65 3.71
N LYS A 38 -7.21 -4.68 3.95
CA LYS A 38 -8.19 -4.42 2.91
C LYS A 38 -8.10 -2.97 2.41
N LYS A 39 -7.90 -2.04 3.33
CA LYS A 39 -7.74 -0.63 2.97
C LYS A 39 -6.55 -0.43 2.04
N ILE A 40 -5.43 -1.05 2.37
CA ILE A 40 -4.22 -0.94 1.54
C ILE A 40 -4.47 -1.58 0.17
N GLU A 41 -5.09 -2.74 0.16
CA GLU A 41 -5.40 -3.43 -1.09
C GLU A 41 -6.25 -2.57 -2.01
N LEU A 42 -7.31 -1.98 -1.47
CA LEU A 42 -8.19 -1.12 -2.25
C LEU A 42 -7.46 0.12 -2.75
N THR A 43 -6.60 0.69 -1.90
CA THR A 43 -5.82 1.86 -2.27
C THR A 43 -4.87 1.55 -3.43
N ILE A 44 -4.20 0.41 -3.35
CA ILE A 44 -3.30 -0.02 -4.41
C ILE A 44 -4.05 -0.16 -5.73
N LYS A 45 -5.23 -0.75 -5.68
CA LYS A 45 -6.06 -0.89 -6.86
C LYS A 45 -6.50 0.45 -7.42
N GLU A 46 -6.94 1.33 -6.53
CA GLU A 46 -7.45 2.63 -6.90
C GLU A 46 -6.39 3.51 -7.54
N LEU A 47 -5.20 3.51 -6.95
CA LEU A 47 -4.09 4.29 -7.45
C LEU A 47 -3.30 3.58 -8.54
N ASN A 48 -3.65 2.33 -8.81
CA ASN A 48 -2.95 1.52 -9.79
C ASN A 48 -1.46 1.42 -9.47
N TYR A 49 -1.14 1.35 -8.19
CA TYR A 49 0.23 1.23 -7.75
C TYR A 49 0.75 -0.18 -7.99
N ARG A 50 1.94 -0.28 -8.55
CA ARG A 50 2.58 -1.58 -8.76
C ARG A 50 3.93 -1.60 -8.07
N PRO A 51 4.12 -2.49 -7.10
CA PRO A 51 5.44 -2.67 -6.52
C PRO A 51 6.38 -3.12 -7.62
N ASN A 52 7.54 -2.51 -7.65
CA ASN A 52 8.50 -2.86 -8.69
C ASN A 52 9.15 -4.19 -8.36
N VAL A 53 8.62 -5.24 -8.93
CA VAL A 53 9.17 -6.59 -8.75
C VAL A 53 10.00 -6.90 -9.98
N VAL A 54 11.26 -6.99 -9.77
CA VAL A 54 12.17 -7.33 -10.86
C VAL A 54 12.52 -8.80 -10.79
#